data_e098f6726a212ba5cde733c32ad57176
#
_entry.id   e098f6726a212ba5cde733c32ad57176
#
_cell.length_a   1.000
_cell.length_b   1.000
_cell.length_c   1.000
_cell.angle_alpha   90.00
_cell.angle_beta   90.00
_cell.angle_gamma   90.00
#
_symmetry.space_group_name_H-M   'P 1'
#
loop_
_entity.id
_entity.type
_entity.pdbx_description
1 polymer ?
#
loop_
_entity_poly.entity_id
_entity_poly.type
_entity_poly.pdbx_seq_one_letter_code
_entity_poly.pdbx_strand_id
1 'polypeptide(L)'
;MGYEQEAFRKLMSNIWGKKSRMQEEMSKGAKGEPFIVQELSREGPQTPTQLAAAMRATTGRVSTLLSALEKKGQITREIDPNDRRIVHVSLTEAGERRAEKQREDMREAVCWIFSQMGERRTREFVDLAVEFT
;
A
#
# COMPACT_ATOMS: atom_id res chain seq x y z
N MET A 1 6.87 -3.56 -23.83
CA MET A 1 5.89 -2.65 -23.24
C MET A 1 4.64 -2.70 -24.07
N GLY A 2 3.67 -3.37 -23.58
CA GLY A 2 2.42 -3.54 -24.28
C GLY A 2 1.28 -2.85 -23.56
N TYR A 3 0.09 -3.19 -24.00
CA TYR A 3 -1.14 -2.66 -23.39
C TYR A 3 -1.25 -3.01 -21.91
N GLU A 4 -0.61 -4.11 -21.46
CA GLU A 4 -0.69 -4.56 -20.06
C GLU A 4 -0.15 -3.50 -19.12
N GLN A 5 1.03 -2.93 -19.44
CA GLN A 5 1.66 -1.91 -18.60
C GLN A 5 0.84 -0.61 -18.60
N GLU A 6 0.34 -0.24 -19.76
CA GLU A 6 -0.52 0.94 -19.90
C GLU A 6 -1.80 0.77 -19.11
N ALA A 7 -2.44 -0.40 -19.21
CA ALA A 7 -3.67 -0.72 -18.49
C ALA A 7 -3.43 -0.71 -16.97
N PHE A 8 -2.33 -1.30 -16.53
CA PHE A 8 -1.97 -1.30 -15.11
C PHE A 8 -1.80 0.12 -14.59
N ARG A 9 -1.08 0.96 -15.33
CA ARG A 9 -0.83 2.34 -14.94
C ARG A 9 -2.13 3.13 -14.83
N LYS A 10 -3.01 2.98 -15.81
CA LYS A 10 -4.31 3.64 -15.82
C LYS A 10 -5.16 3.21 -14.63
N LEU A 11 -5.20 1.91 -14.36
CA LEU A 11 -5.95 1.35 -13.24
C LEU A 11 -5.43 1.89 -11.91
N MET A 12 -4.12 1.81 -11.69
CA MET A 12 -3.51 2.24 -10.42
C MET A 12 -3.65 3.73 -10.17
N SER A 13 -3.48 4.57 -11.20
CA SER A 13 -3.58 6.01 -11.02
C SER A 13 -5.00 6.45 -10.67
N ASN A 14 -6.01 5.67 -11.04
CA ASN A 14 -7.39 5.99 -10.73
C ASN A 14 -7.91 5.33 -9.46
N ILE A 15 -7.36 4.17 -9.08
CA ILE A 15 -7.79 3.45 -7.89
C ILE A 15 -6.90 3.77 -6.68
N TRP A 16 -5.58 3.64 -6.84
CA TRP A 16 -4.65 3.77 -5.73
C TRP A 16 -4.12 5.17 -5.51
N GLY A 17 -4.21 6.04 -6.52
CA GLY A 17 -3.75 7.41 -6.42
C GLY A 17 -4.71 8.35 -5.69
N LYS A 18 -5.93 7.90 -5.43
CA LYS A 18 -6.97 8.68 -4.76
C LYS A 18 -7.65 7.83 -3.71
N LYS A 19 -8.12 8.47 -2.64
CA LYS A 19 -8.94 7.78 -1.63
C LYS A 19 -10.33 7.56 -2.22
N SER A 20 -10.48 6.51 -3.01
CA SER A 20 -11.75 6.13 -3.60
C SER A 20 -12.41 5.06 -2.74
N ARG A 21 -13.72 4.90 -2.91
CA ARG A 21 -14.45 3.85 -2.22
C ARG A 21 -13.97 2.46 -2.64
N MET A 22 -13.62 2.31 -3.92
CA MET A 22 -13.08 1.04 -4.42
C MET A 22 -11.76 0.70 -3.73
N GLN A 23 -10.88 1.68 -3.56
CA GLN A 23 -9.62 1.48 -2.84
C GLN A 23 -9.88 1.07 -1.40
N GLU A 24 -10.84 1.71 -0.72
CA GLU A 24 -11.20 1.35 0.65
C GLU A 24 -11.72 -0.09 0.74
N GLU A 25 -12.59 -0.49 -0.19
CA GLU A 25 -13.12 -1.84 -0.20
C GLU A 25 -12.03 -2.88 -0.46
N MET A 26 -11.15 -2.60 -1.40
CA MET A 26 -10.05 -3.51 -1.73
C MET A 26 -9.04 -3.62 -0.60
N SER A 27 -8.79 -2.54 0.12
CA SER A 27 -7.81 -2.54 1.21
C SER A 27 -8.31 -3.15 2.51
N LYS A 28 -9.62 -3.39 2.66
CA LYS A 28 -10.18 -3.99 3.87
C LYS A 28 -9.59 -5.37 4.20
N GLY A 29 -9.12 -6.10 3.19
CA GLY A 29 -8.49 -7.39 3.39
C GLY A 29 -6.98 -7.32 3.54
N ALA A 30 -6.37 -6.18 3.25
CA ALA A 30 -4.91 -6.03 3.26
C ALA A 30 -4.43 -5.61 4.65
N LYS A 31 -4.64 -6.50 5.64
CA LYS A 31 -4.36 -6.18 7.05
C LYS A 31 -3.10 -6.91 7.51
N GLY A 32 -2.00 -6.20 7.65
CA GLY A 32 -0.78 -6.78 8.14
C GLY A 32 0.42 -5.94 7.76
N GLU A 33 1.60 -6.54 7.87
CA GLU A 33 2.84 -5.83 7.56
C GLU A 33 2.87 -5.20 6.16
N PRO A 34 2.42 -5.90 5.10
CA PRO A 34 2.44 -5.30 3.78
C PRO A 34 1.65 -4.00 3.68
N PHE A 35 0.53 -3.91 4.37
CA PHE A 35 -0.26 -2.68 4.40
C PHE A 35 0.53 -1.54 5.04
N ILE A 36 1.12 -1.79 6.21
CA ILE A 36 1.90 -0.76 6.93
C ILE A 36 3.07 -0.28 6.07
N VAL A 37 3.77 -1.21 5.43
CA VAL A 37 4.91 -0.88 4.58
C VAL A 37 4.48 0.03 3.42
N GLN A 38 3.37 -0.28 2.75
CA GLN A 38 2.88 0.55 1.66
C GLN A 38 2.36 1.90 2.15
N GLU A 39 1.67 1.91 3.29
CA GLU A 39 1.15 3.15 3.86
C GLU A 39 2.28 4.12 4.22
N LEU A 40 3.33 3.62 4.87
CA LEU A 40 4.48 4.44 5.21
C LEU A 40 5.26 4.91 3.98
N SER A 41 5.35 4.06 2.96
CA SER A 41 6.02 4.43 1.71
C SER A 41 5.28 5.54 0.98
N ARG A 42 3.94 5.47 0.96
CA ARG A 42 3.11 6.43 0.24
C ARG A 42 2.95 7.75 0.98
N GLU A 43 2.68 7.68 2.29
CA GLU A 43 2.32 8.85 3.09
C GLU A 43 3.50 9.44 3.87
N GLY A 44 4.61 8.72 3.96
CA GLY A 44 5.74 9.13 4.81
C GLY A 44 5.51 8.75 6.28
N PRO A 45 6.28 9.33 7.18
CA PRO A 45 6.21 9.00 8.60
C PRO A 45 4.80 9.19 9.17
N GLN A 46 4.37 8.26 10.01
CA GLN A 46 3.06 8.30 10.65
C GLN A 46 3.15 7.81 12.08
N THR A 47 2.17 8.21 12.89
CA THR A 47 2.03 7.71 14.24
C THR A 47 1.32 6.36 14.26
N PRO A 48 1.51 5.54 15.31
CA PRO A 48 0.76 4.29 15.43
C PRO A 48 -0.76 4.48 15.39
N THR A 49 -1.26 5.58 15.94
CA THR A 49 -2.69 5.91 15.92
C THR A 49 -3.17 6.15 14.48
N GLN A 50 -2.39 6.88 13.68
CA GLN A 50 -2.72 7.11 12.28
C GLN A 50 -2.73 5.79 11.49
N LEU A 51 -1.76 4.92 11.76
CA LEU A 51 -1.70 3.62 11.11
C LEU A 51 -2.89 2.74 11.49
N ALA A 52 -3.28 2.75 12.77
CA ALA A 52 -4.45 2.00 13.23
C ALA A 52 -5.71 2.47 12.53
N ALA A 53 -5.88 3.79 12.40
CA ALA A 53 -7.03 4.36 11.70
C ALA A 53 -7.04 3.95 10.23
N ALA A 54 -5.90 4.02 9.55
CA ALA A 54 -5.79 3.67 8.14
C ALA A 54 -6.09 2.18 7.91
N MET A 55 -5.66 1.32 8.83
CA MET A 55 -5.87 -0.13 8.74
C MET A 55 -7.26 -0.56 9.22
N ARG A 56 -7.97 0.32 9.90
CA ARG A 56 -9.19 -0.03 10.63
C ARG A 56 -8.93 -1.19 11.60
N ALA A 57 -7.81 -1.10 12.30
CA ALA A 57 -7.36 -2.11 13.25
C ALA A 57 -7.20 -1.51 14.63
N THR A 58 -7.03 -2.37 15.64
CA THR A 58 -6.77 -1.92 17.00
C THR A 58 -5.33 -1.44 17.14
N THR A 59 -5.08 -0.58 18.12
CA THR A 59 -3.73 -0.13 18.43
C THR A 59 -2.84 -1.29 18.86
N GLY A 60 -3.42 -2.30 19.56
CA GLY A 60 -2.68 -3.49 19.96
C GLY A 60 -2.17 -4.30 18.78
N ARG A 61 -3.01 -4.47 17.75
CA ARG A 61 -2.58 -5.18 16.55
C ARG A 61 -1.49 -4.42 15.81
N VAL A 62 -1.65 -3.10 15.68
CA VAL A 62 -0.63 -2.26 15.04
C VAL A 62 0.69 -2.36 15.81
N SER A 63 0.62 -2.29 17.15
CA SER A 63 1.82 -2.41 17.98
C SER A 63 2.57 -3.71 17.73
N THR A 64 1.84 -4.83 17.63
CA THR A 64 2.43 -6.13 17.34
C THR A 64 3.11 -6.16 15.96
N LEU A 65 2.43 -5.60 14.96
CA LEU A 65 2.98 -5.53 13.61
C LEU A 65 4.22 -4.64 13.54
N LEU A 66 4.18 -3.50 14.23
CA LEU A 66 5.31 -2.57 14.26
C LEU A 66 6.53 -3.21 14.95
N SER A 67 6.30 -3.96 16.02
CA SER A 67 7.39 -4.67 16.70
C SER A 67 8.07 -5.69 15.78
N ALA A 68 7.27 -6.42 14.99
CA ALA A 68 7.79 -7.37 14.03
C ALA A 68 8.60 -6.68 12.93
N LEU A 69 8.10 -5.56 12.41
CA LEU A 69 8.79 -4.78 11.38
C LEU A 69 10.10 -4.18 11.91
N GLU A 70 10.08 -3.72 13.15
CA GLU A 70 11.25 -3.15 13.78
C GLU A 70 12.35 -4.20 13.97
N LYS A 71 11.97 -5.41 14.38
CA LYS A 71 12.90 -6.53 14.49
C LYS A 71 13.55 -6.89 13.17
N LYS A 72 12.82 -6.75 12.09
CA LYS A 72 13.33 -6.99 10.73
C LYS A 72 14.19 -5.83 10.21
N GLY A 73 14.30 -4.75 10.97
CA GLY A 73 15.05 -3.59 10.55
C GLY A 73 14.38 -2.80 9.43
N GLN A 74 13.06 -2.91 9.29
CA GLN A 74 12.32 -2.28 8.19
C GLN A 74 11.63 -0.98 8.58
N ILE A 75 11.48 -0.72 9.86
CA ILE A 75 10.99 0.55 10.38
C ILE A 75 11.86 1.05 11.53
N THR A 76 11.78 2.36 11.77
CA THR A 76 12.30 2.99 12.98
C THR A 76 11.17 3.74 13.67
N ARG A 77 11.31 3.91 14.98
CA ARG A 77 10.40 4.71 15.78
C ARG A 77 11.19 5.85 16.38
N GLU A 78 10.70 7.06 16.21
CA GLU A 78 11.34 8.25 16.76
C GLU A 78 10.32 9.02 17.58
N ILE A 79 10.76 9.43 18.79
CA ILE A 79 9.93 10.25 19.66
C ILE A 79 9.93 11.67 19.11
N ASP A 80 8.74 12.28 19.04
CA ASP A 80 8.60 13.67 18.59
C ASP A 80 9.44 14.59 19.48
N PRO A 81 10.26 15.48 18.92
CA PRO A 81 11.12 16.37 19.72
C PRO A 81 10.34 17.35 20.59
N ASN A 82 9.10 17.64 20.24
CA ASN A 82 8.27 18.60 20.97
C ASN A 82 7.22 17.96 21.88
N ASP A 83 6.91 16.68 21.69
CA ASP A 83 5.93 15.97 22.51
C ASP A 83 6.31 14.50 22.66
N ARG A 84 6.78 14.11 23.84
CA ARG A 84 7.25 12.76 24.13
C ARG A 84 6.17 11.69 24.04
N ARG A 85 4.90 12.09 23.99
CA ARG A 85 3.78 11.15 23.86
C ARG A 85 3.56 10.73 22.42
N ILE A 86 4.18 11.42 21.47
CA ILE A 86 4.02 11.17 20.05
C ILE A 86 5.23 10.41 19.53
N VAL A 87 4.98 9.29 18.84
CA VAL A 87 6.00 8.48 18.21
C VAL A 87 5.75 8.50 16.70
N HIS A 88 6.79 8.80 15.94
CA HIS A 88 6.73 8.77 14.48
C HIS A 88 7.38 7.48 13.99
N VAL A 89 6.66 6.75 13.16
CA VAL A 89 7.13 5.51 12.54
C VAL A 89 7.54 5.81 11.10
N SER A 90 8.73 5.40 10.73
CA SER A 90 9.26 5.63 9.38
C SER A 90 9.84 4.34 8.83
N LEU A 91 9.82 4.19 7.51
CA LEU A 91 10.52 3.08 6.86
C LEU A 91 12.02 3.35 6.87
N THR A 92 12.78 2.28 7.06
CA THR A 92 14.22 2.30 6.82
C THR A 92 14.46 2.07 5.33
N GLU A 93 15.71 2.12 4.91
CA GLU A 93 16.09 1.76 3.55
C GLU A 93 15.62 0.34 3.20
N ALA A 94 15.77 -0.60 4.14
CA ALA A 94 15.28 -1.96 3.95
C ALA A 94 13.76 -2.01 3.80
N GLY A 95 13.04 -1.17 4.58
CA GLY A 95 11.59 -1.04 4.46
C GLY A 95 11.17 -0.50 3.11
N GLU A 96 11.88 0.51 2.61
CA GLU A 96 11.60 1.06 1.28
C GLU A 96 11.83 0.02 0.19
N ARG A 97 12.87 -0.78 0.29
CA ARG A 97 13.13 -1.87 -0.66
C ARG A 97 11.99 -2.90 -0.65
N ARG A 98 11.49 -3.22 0.55
CA ARG A 98 10.34 -4.13 0.68
C ARG A 98 9.10 -3.53 0.01
N ALA A 99 8.85 -2.23 0.24
CA ALA A 99 7.70 -1.54 -0.37
C ALA A 99 7.77 -1.61 -1.89
N GLU A 100 8.94 -1.36 -2.45
CA GLU A 100 9.14 -1.39 -3.89
C GLU A 100 8.95 -2.80 -4.46
N LYS A 101 9.50 -3.80 -3.78
CA LYS A 101 9.33 -5.19 -4.20
C LYS A 101 7.86 -5.61 -4.19
N GLN A 102 7.12 -5.22 -3.18
CA GLN A 102 5.69 -5.50 -3.12
C GLN A 102 4.95 -4.89 -4.31
N ARG A 103 5.27 -3.65 -4.66
CA ARG A 103 4.65 -2.98 -5.81
C ARG A 103 5.02 -3.67 -7.11
N GLU A 104 6.28 -4.06 -7.25
CA GLU A 104 6.75 -4.75 -8.45
C GLU A 104 6.09 -6.11 -8.61
N ASP A 105 6.02 -6.88 -7.53
CA ASP A 105 5.38 -8.20 -7.55
C ASP A 105 3.90 -8.09 -7.93
N MET A 106 3.21 -7.09 -7.38
CA MET A 106 1.81 -6.83 -7.72
C MET A 106 1.66 -6.45 -9.19
N ARG A 107 2.52 -5.55 -9.67
CA ARG A 107 2.49 -5.14 -11.07
C ARG A 107 2.70 -6.32 -12.02
N GLU A 108 3.69 -7.16 -11.72
CA GLU A 108 3.96 -8.35 -12.53
C GLU A 108 2.76 -9.30 -12.55
N ALA A 109 2.15 -9.54 -11.39
CA ALA A 109 1.01 -10.43 -11.28
C ALA A 109 -0.18 -9.91 -12.08
N VAL A 110 -0.51 -8.63 -11.93
CA VAL A 110 -1.64 -8.02 -12.64
C VAL A 110 -1.39 -7.97 -14.14
N CYS A 111 -0.18 -7.61 -14.56
CA CYS A 111 0.16 -7.57 -15.98
C CYS A 111 0.10 -8.96 -16.60
N TRP A 112 0.48 -9.99 -15.84
CA TRP A 112 0.34 -11.38 -16.33
C TRP A 112 -1.13 -11.71 -16.57
N ILE A 113 -2.01 -11.33 -15.63
CA ILE A 113 -3.45 -11.54 -15.78
C ILE A 113 -3.95 -10.81 -17.04
N PHE A 114 -3.56 -9.56 -17.21
CA PHE A 114 -3.96 -8.77 -18.38
C PHE A 114 -3.47 -9.40 -19.68
N SER A 115 -2.27 -10.00 -19.67
CA SER A 115 -1.76 -10.69 -20.86
C SER A 115 -2.61 -11.91 -21.24
N GLN A 116 -3.20 -12.57 -20.22
CA GLN A 116 -4.09 -13.71 -20.46
C GLN A 116 -5.47 -13.26 -20.95
N MET A 117 -5.93 -12.08 -20.52
CA MET A 117 -7.22 -11.55 -20.93
C MET A 117 -7.23 -11.05 -22.38
N GLY A 118 -6.10 -10.56 -22.87
CA GLY A 118 -5.99 -9.92 -24.17
C GLY A 118 -6.30 -8.43 -24.10
N GLU A 119 -5.88 -7.68 -25.12
CA GLU A 119 -5.94 -6.22 -25.10
C GLU A 119 -7.37 -5.69 -24.99
N ARG A 120 -8.29 -6.18 -25.81
CA ARG A 120 -9.66 -5.66 -25.80
C ARG A 120 -10.34 -5.82 -24.43
N ARG A 121 -10.27 -7.03 -23.89
CA ARG A 121 -10.90 -7.32 -22.58
C ARG A 121 -10.24 -6.57 -21.44
N THR A 122 -8.92 -6.42 -21.50
CA THR A 122 -8.19 -5.66 -20.49
C THR A 122 -8.63 -4.21 -20.50
N ARG A 123 -8.76 -3.59 -21.67
CA ARG A 123 -9.20 -2.20 -21.77
C ARG A 123 -10.63 -2.02 -21.27
N GLU A 124 -11.52 -2.94 -21.62
CA GLU A 124 -12.89 -2.94 -21.13
C GLU A 124 -12.94 -3.04 -19.61
N PHE A 125 -12.16 -3.96 -19.05
CA PHE A 125 -12.10 -4.15 -17.60
C PHE A 125 -11.62 -2.89 -16.89
N VAL A 126 -10.55 -2.29 -17.37
CA VAL A 126 -9.97 -1.08 -16.76
C VAL A 126 -10.96 0.09 -16.87
N ASP A 127 -11.62 0.26 -18.00
CA ASP A 127 -12.60 1.31 -18.17
C ASP A 127 -13.76 1.16 -17.18
N LEU A 128 -14.26 -0.07 -17.03
CA LEU A 128 -15.31 -0.36 -16.05
C LEU A 128 -14.86 -0.11 -14.63
N ALA A 129 -13.65 -0.55 -14.27
CA ALA A 129 -13.10 -0.34 -12.93
C ALA A 129 -12.96 1.15 -12.61
N VAL A 130 -12.50 1.93 -13.59
CA VAL A 130 -12.33 3.38 -13.42
C VAL A 130 -13.67 4.09 -13.21
N GLU A 131 -14.75 3.60 -13.80
CA GLU A 131 -16.08 4.18 -13.59
C GLU A 131 -16.53 4.11 -12.13
N PHE A 132 -16.03 3.15 -11.35
CA PHE A 132 -16.40 3.02 -9.95
C PHE A 132 -15.51 3.82 -8.99
N THR A 133 -14.58 4.55 -9.51
CA THR A 133 -13.72 5.42 -8.72
C THR A 133 -14.15 6.89 -8.86
#